data_7433be28873db172974fb310525fc64a
#
_entry.id   7433be28873db172974fb310525fc64a
#
_cell.length_a   1.000
_cell.length_b   1.000
_cell.length_c   1.000
_cell.angle_alpha   90.00
_cell.angle_beta   90.00
_cell.angle_gamma   90.00
#
_symmetry.space_group_name_H-M   'P 1'
#
loop_
_entity.id
_entity.type
_entity.pdbx_description
1 polymer ?
#
loop_
_entity_poly.entity_id
_entity_poly.type
_entity_poly.pdbx_seq_one_letter_code
_entity_poly.pdbx_strand_id
1 'polypeptide(L)'
;MSRVAFIAHCLLNQNAKVEEGAKTPAMWTPVIELLRERGYMIRQMPCPELAFGGARRFWGVREQFDTPLYRRHCRRIAKLVAAVMDGHVHAGDDVVLIGVDSSPTMGVDFTPSAPHWGGRPSIGEDYSTLVRGDGIFVEELAAELAERGLPFPRATGIRHWHPGYDPEEERRRLVALLDG
;
A
#
# COMPACT_ATOMS: atom_id res chain seq x y z
N MET A 1 -17.62 5.90 -18.06
CA MET A 1 -16.31 6.09 -17.41
C MET A 1 -16.54 6.27 -15.93
N SER A 2 -16.23 5.26 -15.15
CA SER A 2 -16.34 5.30 -13.70
C SER A 2 -15.00 5.69 -13.09
N ARG A 3 -14.99 6.12 -11.82
CA ARG A 3 -13.77 6.36 -11.04
C ARG A 3 -13.56 5.19 -10.08
N VAL A 4 -12.37 4.60 -10.08
CA VAL A 4 -12.08 3.39 -9.31
C VAL A 4 -10.78 3.56 -8.53
N ALA A 5 -10.84 3.39 -7.22
CA ALA A 5 -9.68 3.43 -6.34
C ALA A 5 -9.34 2.02 -5.83
N PHE A 6 -8.17 1.52 -6.20
CA PHE A 6 -7.59 0.34 -5.58
C PHE A 6 -6.85 0.75 -4.31
N ILE A 7 -7.30 0.26 -3.17
CA ILE A 7 -6.86 0.74 -1.86
C ILE A 7 -6.28 -0.40 -1.02
N ALA A 8 -5.22 -0.10 -0.27
CA ALA A 8 -4.61 -1.04 0.65
C ALA A 8 -5.61 -1.53 1.70
N HIS A 9 -5.63 -2.84 1.96
CA HIS A 9 -6.54 -3.49 2.91
C HIS A 9 -6.60 -2.78 4.26
N CYS A 10 -5.45 -2.43 4.82
CA CYS A 10 -5.37 -1.83 6.16
C CYS A 10 -5.93 -0.40 6.25
N LEU A 11 -6.20 0.27 5.14
CA LEU A 11 -6.94 1.53 5.15
C LEU A 11 -8.45 1.32 5.35
N LEU A 12 -8.96 0.15 4.92
CA LEU A 12 -10.35 -0.27 5.12
C LEU A 12 -10.54 -1.07 6.42
N ASN A 13 -9.47 -1.68 6.92
CA ASN A 13 -9.51 -2.44 8.17
C ASN A 13 -8.19 -2.24 8.94
N GLN A 14 -8.16 -1.27 9.81
CA GLN A 14 -6.99 -0.97 10.64
C GLN A 14 -6.55 -2.15 11.53
N ASN A 15 -7.48 -3.03 11.91
CA ASN A 15 -7.17 -4.22 12.70
C ASN A 15 -6.34 -5.27 11.94
N ALA A 16 -6.19 -5.11 10.63
CA ALA A 16 -5.30 -5.94 9.81
C ALA A 16 -3.83 -5.52 9.88
N LYS A 17 -3.53 -4.38 10.50
CA LYS A 17 -2.15 -3.94 10.73
C LYS A 17 -1.43 -4.82 11.74
N VAL A 18 -0.11 -4.65 11.80
CA VAL A 18 0.68 -5.20 12.91
C VAL A 18 0.19 -4.62 14.23
N GLU A 19 0.43 -5.33 15.32
CA GLU A 19 0.08 -4.86 16.67
C GLU A 19 0.59 -3.43 16.88
N GLU A 20 -0.20 -2.60 17.55
CA GLU A 20 0.02 -1.15 17.74
C GLU A 20 -0.05 -0.31 16.44
N GLY A 21 -0.22 -0.95 15.29
CA GLY A 21 -0.27 -0.28 13.98
C GLY A 21 -1.58 0.42 13.66
N ALA A 22 -2.67 0.08 14.34
CA ALA A 22 -3.95 0.74 14.17
C ALA A 22 -3.95 2.14 14.81
N LYS A 23 -4.29 3.16 14.04
CA LYS A 23 -4.40 4.55 14.52
C LYS A 23 -5.84 4.95 14.83
N THR A 24 -6.81 4.24 14.25
CA THR A 24 -8.24 4.47 14.44
C THR A 24 -8.96 3.14 14.53
N PRO A 25 -10.11 3.08 15.22
CA PRO A 25 -11.00 1.91 15.14
C PRO A 25 -11.50 1.72 13.70
N ALA A 26 -11.58 0.48 13.25
CA ALA A 26 -12.11 0.09 11.95
C ALA A 26 -11.31 0.60 10.75
N MET A 27 -11.61 1.76 10.18
CA MET A 27 -11.03 2.23 8.91
C MET A 27 -10.34 3.59 9.03
N TRP A 28 -9.49 3.91 8.05
CA TRP A 28 -8.89 5.24 7.93
C TRP A 28 -9.87 6.19 7.21
N THR A 29 -10.80 6.72 7.99
CA THR A 29 -11.95 7.51 7.54
C THR A 29 -11.59 8.68 6.60
N PRO A 30 -10.54 9.48 6.83
CA PRO A 30 -10.25 10.64 5.96
C PRO A 30 -10.09 10.28 4.47
N VAL A 31 -9.46 9.13 4.17
CA VAL A 31 -9.31 8.67 2.78
C VAL A 31 -10.62 8.17 2.21
N ILE A 32 -11.36 7.41 3.01
CA ILE A 32 -12.61 6.80 2.57
C ILE A 32 -13.68 7.85 2.27
N GLU A 33 -13.82 8.86 3.12
CA GLU A 33 -14.74 9.96 2.92
C GLU A 33 -14.40 10.75 1.65
N LEU A 34 -13.14 11.08 1.46
CA LEU A 34 -12.67 11.82 0.28
C LEU A 34 -12.96 11.07 -1.03
N LEU A 35 -12.75 9.74 -1.05
CA LEU A 35 -13.07 8.90 -2.20
C LEU A 35 -14.58 8.87 -2.48
N ARG A 36 -15.39 8.75 -1.42
CA ARG A 36 -16.86 8.75 -1.55
C ARG A 36 -17.39 10.09 -2.04
N GLU A 37 -16.89 11.20 -1.50
CA GLU A 37 -17.25 12.56 -1.94
C GLU A 37 -16.99 12.77 -3.44
N ARG A 38 -15.93 12.13 -3.97
CA ARG A 38 -15.54 12.22 -5.39
C ARG A 38 -16.14 11.12 -6.27
N GLY A 39 -17.02 10.30 -5.74
CA GLY A 39 -17.71 9.25 -6.49
C GLY A 39 -16.82 8.08 -6.93
N TYR A 40 -15.71 7.83 -6.21
CA TYR A 40 -14.87 6.67 -6.49
C TYR A 40 -15.51 5.38 -5.98
N MET A 41 -15.55 4.37 -6.83
CA MET A 41 -15.76 3.00 -6.43
C MET A 41 -14.50 2.48 -5.74
N ILE A 42 -14.65 1.92 -4.54
CA ILE A 42 -13.52 1.41 -3.77
C ILE A 42 -13.32 -0.09 -4.06
N ARG A 43 -12.11 -0.45 -4.49
CA ARG A 43 -11.65 -1.82 -4.67
C ARG A 43 -10.56 -2.12 -3.66
N GLN A 44 -10.85 -2.99 -2.71
CA GLN A 44 -9.86 -3.43 -1.71
C GLN A 44 -8.82 -4.33 -2.36
N MET A 45 -7.54 -4.01 -2.15
CA MET A 45 -6.45 -4.94 -2.44
C MET A 45 -6.21 -5.85 -1.22
N PRO A 46 -5.93 -7.16 -1.40
CA PRO A 46 -5.53 -8.01 -0.28
C PRO A 46 -4.26 -7.50 0.39
N CYS A 47 -4.12 -7.73 1.70
CA CYS A 47 -2.88 -7.43 2.41
C CYS A 47 -1.90 -8.61 2.28
N PRO A 48 -0.78 -8.45 1.57
CA PRO A 48 0.19 -9.55 1.40
C PRO A 48 0.80 -10.00 2.73
N GLU A 49 1.10 -9.05 3.62
CA GLU A 49 1.67 -9.36 4.93
C GLU A 49 0.71 -10.13 5.83
N LEU A 50 -0.56 -9.72 5.90
CA LEU A 50 -1.57 -10.42 6.69
C LEU A 50 -1.79 -11.84 6.19
N ALA A 51 -1.86 -12.00 4.87
CA ALA A 51 -2.07 -13.29 4.23
C ALA A 51 -0.86 -14.23 4.38
N PHE A 52 0.35 -13.69 4.49
CA PHE A 52 1.58 -14.46 4.64
C PHE A 52 1.93 -14.78 6.10
N GLY A 53 1.94 -13.74 6.96
CA GLY A 53 2.43 -13.82 8.33
C GLY A 53 1.34 -13.85 9.41
N GLY A 54 0.07 -13.67 9.02
CA GLY A 54 -1.06 -13.63 9.95
C GLY A 54 -1.14 -12.34 10.77
N ALA A 55 -2.12 -12.31 11.69
CA ALA A 55 -2.40 -11.12 12.51
C ALA A 55 -1.32 -10.83 13.56
N ARG A 56 -0.60 -11.86 14.01
CA ARG A 56 0.45 -11.74 15.04
C ARG A 56 1.87 -11.60 14.46
N ARG A 57 1.97 -11.19 13.19
CA ARG A 57 3.28 -10.93 12.59
C ARG A 57 3.94 -9.73 13.24
N PHE A 58 5.26 -9.73 13.26
CA PHE A 58 6.03 -8.54 13.64
C PHE A 58 6.01 -7.51 12.49
N TRP A 59 6.17 -6.24 12.85
CA TRP A 59 6.49 -5.25 11.85
C TRP A 59 7.92 -5.49 11.32
N GLY A 60 8.18 -5.07 10.11
CA GLY A 60 9.47 -5.35 9.48
C GLY A 60 9.82 -4.30 8.44
N VAL A 61 11.04 -4.41 7.95
CA VAL A 61 11.59 -3.55 6.91
C VAL A 61 11.60 -4.28 5.57
N ARG A 62 11.80 -3.52 4.49
CA ARG A 62 11.80 -4.03 3.12
C ARG A 62 12.71 -5.26 2.97
N GLU A 63 13.92 -5.22 3.51
CA GLU A 63 14.92 -6.29 3.35
C GLU A 63 14.46 -7.62 3.96
N GLN A 64 13.61 -7.59 4.97
CA GLN A 64 13.06 -8.82 5.55
C GLN A 64 11.96 -9.45 4.68
N PHE A 65 11.27 -8.63 3.91
CA PHE A 65 10.24 -9.08 2.99
C PHE A 65 10.77 -9.35 1.57
N ASP A 66 11.96 -8.85 1.23
CA ASP A 66 12.57 -9.06 -0.08
C ASP A 66 13.22 -10.46 -0.18
N THR A 67 12.38 -11.48 -0.15
CA THR A 67 12.77 -12.87 -0.29
C THR A 67 12.08 -13.53 -1.48
N PRO A 68 12.70 -14.53 -2.12
CA PRO A 68 12.08 -15.22 -3.26
C PRO A 68 10.70 -15.81 -2.93
N LEU A 69 10.50 -16.29 -1.70
CA LEU A 69 9.21 -16.85 -1.28
C LEU A 69 8.14 -15.76 -1.14
N TYR A 70 8.46 -14.64 -0.49
CA TYR A 70 7.53 -13.55 -0.29
C TYR A 70 7.20 -12.83 -1.61
N ARG A 71 8.19 -12.59 -2.48
CA ARG A 71 7.95 -12.06 -3.84
C ARG A 71 7.01 -12.94 -4.64
N ARG A 72 7.20 -14.27 -4.61
CA ARG A 72 6.26 -15.20 -5.25
C ARG A 72 4.85 -15.14 -4.69
N HIS A 73 4.72 -14.95 -3.36
CA HIS A 73 3.44 -14.73 -2.72
C HIS A 73 2.79 -13.41 -3.20
N CYS A 74 3.52 -12.30 -3.19
CA CYS A 74 3.06 -11.01 -3.71
C CYS A 74 2.65 -11.09 -5.18
N ARG A 75 3.42 -11.77 -6.01
CA ARG A 75 3.11 -11.97 -7.45
C ARG A 75 1.80 -12.70 -7.67
N ARG A 76 1.46 -13.69 -6.84
CA ARG A 76 0.16 -14.38 -6.93
C ARG A 76 -1.00 -13.42 -6.64
N ILE A 77 -0.85 -12.55 -5.66
CA ILE A 77 -1.87 -11.53 -5.34
C ILE A 77 -1.91 -10.47 -6.44
N ALA A 78 -0.75 -10.01 -6.91
CA ALA A 78 -0.64 -9.03 -7.99
C ALA A 78 -1.36 -9.48 -9.27
N LYS A 79 -1.26 -10.75 -9.65
CA LYS A 79 -1.99 -11.32 -10.79
C LYS A 79 -3.51 -11.17 -10.67
N LEU A 80 -4.06 -11.38 -9.47
CA LEU A 80 -5.48 -11.23 -9.23
C LEU A 80 -5.90 -9.75 -9.27
N VAL A 81 -5.12 -8.88 -8.65
CA VAL A 81 -5.39 -7.44 -8.63
C VAL A 81 -5.26 -6.85 -10.03
N ALA A 82 -4.20 -7.19 -10.76
CA ALA A 82 -3.98 -6.73 -12.13
C ALA A 82 -5.09 -7.19 -13.08
N ALA A 83 -5.60 -8.41 -12.92
CA ALA A 83 -6.73 -8.90 -13.74
C ALA A 83 -8.01 -8.08 -13.52
N VAL A 84 -8.26 -7.61 -12.29
CA VAL A 84 -9.39 -6.73 -12.01
C VAL A 84 -9.14 -5.32 -12.54
N MET A 85 -7.91 -4.78 -12.39
CA MET A 85 -7.52 -3.49 -12.96
C MET A 85 -7.66 -3.47 -14.48
N ASP A 86 -7.23 -4.55 -15.13
CA ASP A 86 -7.32 -4.74 -16.58
C ASP A 86 -8.74 -4.53 -17.09
N GLY A 87 -9.73 -5.15 -16.45
CA GLY A 87 -11.15 -4.96 -16.79
C GLY A 87 -11.59 -3.49 -16.68
N HIS A 88 -11.14 -2.76 -15.68
CA HIS A 88 -11.48 -1.35 -15.50
C HIS A 88 -10.78 -0.46 -16.54
N VAL A 89 -9.49 -0.70 -16.80
CA VAL A 89 -8.72 0.05 -17.82
C VAL A 89 -9.34 -0.13 -19.20
N HIS A 90 -9.69 -1.36 -19.59
CA HIS A 90 -10.35 -1.61 -20.89
C HIS A 90 -11.76 -1.05 -20.98
N ALA A 91 -12.45 -0.88 -19.84
CA ALA A 91 -13.73 -0.17 -19.78
C ALA A 91 -13.60 1.35 -19.89
N GLY A 92 -12.36 1.87 -19.93
CA GLY A 92 -12.06 3.29 -19.95
C GLY A 92 -12.32 3.99 -18.61
N ASP A 93 -12.29 3.24 -17.50
CA ASP A 93 -12.45 3.81 -16.17
C ASP A 93 -11.18 4.55 -15.71
N ASP A 94 -11.37 5.59 -14.90
CA ASP A 94 -10.28 6.30 -14.23
C ASP A 94 -9.82 5.50 -13.00
N VAL A 95 -8.62 4.94 -13.06
CA VAL A 95 -8.08 4.04 -12.03
C VAL A 95 -6.97 4.74 -11.27
N VAL A 96 -7.07 4.72 -9.92
CA VAL A 96 -6.02 5.18 -9.01
C VAL A 96 -5.64 4.09 -8.02
N LEU A 97 -4.42 4.14 -7.48
CA LEU A 97 -3.94 3.25 -6.44
C LEU A 97 -3.57 4.03 -5.18
N ILE A 98 -4.06 3.58 -4.03
CA ILE A 98 -3.73 4.18 -2.73
C ILE A 98 -3.11 3.12 -1.84
N GLY A 99 -1.81 3.25 -1.64
CA GLY A 99 -0.99 2.41 -0.76
C GLY A 99 -0.81 3.01 0.63
N VAL A 100 0.19 2.51 1.35
CA VAL A 100 0.57 3.01 2.68
C VAL A 100 2.09 3.17 2.69
N ASP A 101 2.54 4.41 2.68
CA ASP A 101 3.94 4.73 2.92
C ASP A 101 4.33 4.30 4.34
N SER A 102 5.55 3.90 4.54
CA SER A 102 6.04 3.20 5.74
C SER A 102 5.63 1.72 5.83
N SER A 103 5.00 1.15 4.79
CA SER A 103 4.84 -0.29 4.67
C SER A 103 5.94 -0.88 3.80
N PRO A 104 6.61 -1.97 4.22
CA PRO A 104 7.61 -2.65 3.40
C PRO A 104 7.02 -3.31 2.15
N THR A 105 5.69 -3.41 2.08
CA THR A 105 4.98 -4.10 0.99
C THR A 105 4.05 -3.20 0.21
N MET A 106 3.37 -2.26 0.86
CA MET A 106 2.35 -1.39 0.25
C MET A 106 2.79 0.07 0.12
N GLY A 107 4.07 0.38 0.36
CA GLY A 107 4.64 1.69 0.09
C GLY A 107 4.56 2.04 -1.40
N VAL A 108 4.28 3.30 -1.73
CA VAL A 108 4.22 3.82 -3.10
C VAL A 108 5.35 4.82 -3.33
N ASP A 109 5.52 5.76 -2.41
CA ASP A 109 6.58 6.77 -2.48
C ASP A 109 7.75 6.45 -1.53
N PHE A 110 7.44 5.78 -0.40
CA PHE A 110 8.40 5.47 0.65
C PHE A 110 8.17 4.09 1.25
N THR A 111 9.29 3.44 1.61
CA THR A 111 9.31 2.14 2.29
C THR A 111 10.33 2.15 3.43
N PRO A 112 10.09 1.43 4.53
CA PRO A 112 11.08 1.33 5.61
C PRO A 112 12.23 0.40 5.19
N SER A 113 13.47 0.87 5.40
CA SER A 113 14.69 0.15 5.07
C SER A 113 15.65 0.11 6.25
N ALA A 114 16.27 -1.03 6.47
CA ALA A 114 17.36 -1.25 7.40
C ALA A 114 18.27 -2.38 6.88
N PRO A 115 19.17 -2.11 5.94
CA PRO A 115 19.99 -3.14 5.29
C PRO A 115 20.86 -3.96 6.22
N HIS A 116 21.16 -3.40 7.40
CA HIS A 116 21.97 -4.04 8.44
C HIS A 116 21.14 -4.83 9.47
N TRP A 117 19.80 -4.79 9.36
CA TRP A 117 18.95 -5.42 10.36
C TRP A 117 18.81 -6.92 10.10
N GLY A 118 19.12 -7.71 11.11
CA GLY A 118 19.04 -9.16 11.07
C GLY A 118 19.36 -9.77 12.43
N GLY A 119 19.16 -11.07 12.55
CA GLY A 119 19.45 -11.80 13.78
C GLY A 119 18.47 -11.49 14.91
N ARG A 120 18.96 -11.37 16.13
CA ARG A 120 18.13 -11.11 17.32
C ARG A 120 17.67 -9.65 17.35
N PRO A 121 16.34 -9.38 17.45
CA PRO A 121 15.86 -8.01 17.64
C PRO A 121 16.45 -7.38 18.89
N SER A 122 16.96 -6.16 18.78
CA SER A 122 17.37 -5.35 19.93
C SER A 122 16.26 -4.36 20.29
N ILE A 123 16.15 -3.99 21.55
CA ILE A 123 15.09 -3.13 22.07
C ILE A 123 15.64 -1.72 22.22
N GLY A 124 14.94 -0.71 21.72
CA GLY A 124 15.15 0.70 22.10
C GLY A 124 15.91 1.59 21.10
N GLU A 125 16.11 1.17 19.85
CA GLU A 125 16.71 2.03 18.82
C GLU A 125 15.80 2.11 17.58
N ASP A 126 15.82 3.23 16.88
CA ASP A 126 15.17 3.36 15.56
C ASP A 126 15.99 2.59 14.53
N TYR A 127 15.53 1.39 14.20
CA TYR A 127 16.27 0.47 13.32
C TYR A 127 16.04 0.70 11.85
N SER A 128 15.06 1.50 11.47
CA SER A 128 14.73 1.73 10.08
C SER A 128 14.66 3.19 9.74
N THR A 129 15.05 3.50 8.52
CA THR A 129 14.81 4.80 7.89
C THR A 129 13.79 4.65 6.79
N LEU A 130 13.01 5.69 6.55
CA LEU A 130 12.15 5.74 5.37
C LEU A 130 12.99 6.18 4.17
N VAL A 131 13.02 5.32 3.17
CA VAL A 131 13.70 5.58 1.90
C VAL A 131 12.68 5.71 0.77
N ARG A 132 13.03 6.48 -0.26
CA ARG A 132 12.21 6.53 -1.48
C ARG A 132 12.23 5.17 -2.17
N GLY A 133 11.05 4.70 -2.58
CA GLY A 133 10.89 3.45 -3.30
C GLY A 133 9.59 2.73 -2.96
N ASP A 134 9.25 1.79 -3.82
CA ASP A 134 8.06 0.98 -3.71
C ASP A 134 8.22 -0.14 -2.67
N GLY A 135 7.12 -0.54 -2.08
CA GLY A 135 7.03 -1.78 -1.33
C GLY A 135 7.02 -3.00 -2.26
N ILE A 136 7.38 -4.17 -1.71
CA ILE A 136 7.55 -5.41 -2.51
C ILE A 136 6.30 -5.78 -3.32
N PHE A 137 5.11 -5.60 -2.76
CA PHE A 137 3.88 -5.89 -3.50
C PHE A 137 3.63 -4.88 -4.62
N VAL A 138 3.92 -3.61 -4.40
CA VAL A 138 3.74 -2.55 -5.42
C VAL A 138 4.67 -2.81 -6.61
N GLU A 139 5.92 -3.21 -6.37
CA GLU A 139 6.85 -3.62 -7.43
C GLU A 139 6.32 -4.82 -8.23
N GLU A 140 5.85 -5.88 -7.55
CA GLU A 140 5.33 -7.07 -8.23
C GLU A 140 4.02 -6.76 -8.99
N LEU A 141 3.21 -5.81 -8.50
CA LEU A 141 2.02 -5.34 -9.21
C LEU A 141 2.39 -4.51 -10.45
N ALA A 142 3.38 -3.62 -10.33
CA ALA A 142 3.88 -2.85 -11.47
C ALA A 142 4.44 -3.76 -12.57
N ALA A 143 5.22 -4.77 -12.19
CA ALA A 143 5.74 -5.77 -13.12
C ALA A 143 4.63 -6.55 -13.82
N GLU A 144 3.61 -7.00 -13.09
CA GLU A 144 2.47 -7.74 -13.64
C GLU A 144 1.63 -6.88 -14.59
N LEU A 145 1.41 -5.59 -14.26
CA LEU A 145 0.72 -4.66 -15.14
C LEU A 145 1.52 -4.44 -16.45
N ALA A 146 2.84 -4.28 -16.33
CA ALA A 146 3.72 -4.13 -17.49
C ALA A 146 3.71 -5.38 -18.39
N GLU A 147 3.71 -6.60 -17.82
CA GLU A 147 3.58 -7.86 -18.56
C GLU A 147 2.25 -7.93 -19.33
N ARG A 148 1.20 -7.27 -18.85
CA ARG A 148 -0.11 -7.15 -19.52
C ARG A 148 -0.19 -6.00 -20.53
N GLY A 149 0.85 -5.19 -20.64
CA GLY A 149 0.83 -3.98 -21.47
C GLY A 149 -0.05 -2.86 -20.90
N LEU A 150 -0.32 -2.89 -19.59
CA LEU A 150 -1.12 -1.89 -18.90
C LEU A 150 -0.22 -0.84 -18.24
N PRO A 151 -0.61 0.45 -18.26
CA PRO A 151 0.10 1.47 -17.53
C PRO A 151 -0.10 1.27 -16.01
N PHE A 152 0.93 1.60 -15.23
CA PHE A 152 0.76 1.73 -13.78
C PHE A 152 -0.15 2.92 -13.49
N PRO A 153 -1.19 2.77 -12.65
CA PRO A 153 -2.14 3.85 -12.39
C PRO A 153 -1.47 5.01 -11.64
N ARG A 154 -2.10 6.17 -11.66
CA ARG A 154 -1.74 7.25 -10.73
C ARG A 154 -1.83 6.73 -9.30
N ALA A 155 -0.80 6.96 -8.48
CA ALA A 155 -0.70 6.33 -7.18
C ALA A 155 -0.15 7.28 -6.11
N THR A 156 -0.49 7.02 -4.85
CA THR A 156 0.13 7.64 -3.69
C THR A 156 0.07 6.72 -2.48
N GLY A 157 1.01 6.90 -1.55
CA GLY A 157 0.99 6.24 -0.25
C GLY A 157 0.46 7.16 0.86
N ILE A 158 -0.36 6.63 1.75
CA ILE A 158 -0.81 7.34 2.97
C ILE A 158 0.33 7.38 3.97
N ARG A 159 0.62 8.56 4.52
CA ARG A 159 1.82 8.85 5.33
C ARG A 159 1.56 9.00 6.83
N HIS A 160 0.47 8.45 7.34
CA HIS A 160 0.07 8.62 8.75
C HIS A 160 1.09 8.08 9.79
N TRP A 161 2.14 7.39 9.35
CA TRP A 161 3.28 6.94 10.15
C TRP A 161 4.56 7.72 9.93
N HIS A 162 4.54 8.67 8.98
CA HIS A 162 5.71 9.50 8.72
C HIS A 162 6.00 10.45 9.90
N PRO A 163 7.27 10.64 10.25
CA PRO A 163 7.65 11.76 11.09
C PRO A 163 7.18 13.08 10.47
N GLY A 164 6.54 13.93 11.26
CA GLY A 164 6.00 15.19 10.76
C GLY A 164 4.73 15.05 9.92
N TYR A 165 3.95 13.97 10.09
CA TYR A 165 2.66 13.80 9.42
C TYR A 165 1.76 15.03 9.63
N ASP A 166 1.30 15.61 8.53
CA ASP A 166 0.34 16.72 8.48
C ASP A 166 -0.93 16.26 7.73
N PRO A 167 -2.09 16.16 8.42
CA PRO A 167 -3.34 15.73 7.79
C PRO A 167 -3.80 16.63 6.64
N GLU A 168 -3.51 17.95 6.71
CA GLU A 168 -3.90 18.89 5.65
C GLU A 168 -3.03 18.73 4.40
N GLU A 169 -1.74 18.49 4.57
CA GLU A 169 -0.85 18.18 3.45
C GLU A 169 -1.26 16.84 2.81
N GLU A 170 -1.54 15.83 3.61
CA GLU A 170 -2.02 14.54 3.12
C GLU A 170 -3.30 14.70 2.31
N ARG A 171 -4.25 15.48 2.81
CA ARG A 171 -5.50 15.78 2.12
C ARG A 171 -5.24 16.47 0.78
N ARG A 172 -4.34 17.47 0.74
CA ARG A 172 -3.98 18.17 -0.50
C ARG A 172 -3.37 17.22 -1.54
N ARG A 173 -2.48 16.31 -1.12
CA ARG A 173 -1.87 15.29 -1.99
C ARG A 173 -2.91 14.34 -2.57
N LEU A 174 -3.84 13.86 -1.73
CA LEU A 174 -4.94 13.01 -2.16
C LEU A 174 -5.86 13.72 -3.14
N VAL A 175 -6.23 14.96 -2.84
CA VAL A 175 -7.05 15.78 -3.77
C VAL A 175 -6.35 15.92 -5.12
N ALA A 176 -5.08 16.26 -5.13
CA ALA A 176 -4.31 16.39 -6.37
C ALA A 176 -4.26 15.07 -7.17
N LEU A 177 -4.13 13.92 -6.51
CA LEU A 177 -4.19 12.61 -7.15
C LEU A 177 -5.57 12.33 -7.78
N LEU A 178 -6.63 12.66 -7.05
CA LEU A 178 -8.01 12.30 -7.45
C LEU A 178 -8.62 13.24 -8.49
N ASP A 179 -8.14 14.48 -8.57
CA ASP A 179 -8.66 15.51 -9.47
C ASP A 179 -7.81 15.64 -10.77
N GLY A 180 -6.60 15.04 -10.82
CA GLY A 180 -5.68 15.04 -11.97
C GLY A 180 -5.87 13.88 -12.87
#